data_86c064e2af384598f70392dee1c394d7
#
_entry.id   86c064e2af384598f70392dee1c394d7
#
_cell.length_a   1.000
_cell.length_b   1.000
_cell.length_c   1.000
_cell.angle_alpha   90.00
_cell.angle_beta   90.00
_cell.angle_gamma   90.00
#
_symmetry.space_group_name_H-M   'P 1'
#
loop_
_entity.id
_entity.type
_entity.pdbx_description
1 polymer ?
#
loop_
_entity_poly.entity_id
_entity_poly.type
_entity_poly.pdbx_seq_one_letter_code
_entity_poly.pdbx_strand_id
1 'polypeptide(L)'
;MLFFVNDYCEGAHPAILQKLLETNMEKLSGYGTDKYCDSAKEKIRKACGCPDADVFFLVGGTQTNATIIGSVLNRYEGVLAAQTGHVSCHEAGAIEYTGHKVLTLPAENGKIKAESITDYVETFYGDESHDHMVFPGMVYISHPTEYGTLYTKKELEEISEVCHKYELPLFLDGARLGYGLVSPETDVTLEDIARCTDVFYIGGTKVGALCGEAVVFTKKAPKHFMTMVKQQGALLAKGRLLGIQFDTLFTDDLYTRISKNAIETAMKLKRALQEKGYQLFLDSPTNQQFVVLENKKKEELGKEVQFDFWEKYDEDHTVIRFATSWGTKMEDIDALIELL
;
A
#
# COMPACT_ATOMS: atom_id res chain seq x y z
N MET A 1 8.15 21.78 16.32
CA MET A 1 7.95 21.33 14.92
C MET A 1 7.20 20.01 14.95
N LEU A 2 5.96 20.01 14.51
CA LEU A 2 5.12 18.81 14.41
C LEU A 2 5.36 18.12 13.06
N PHE A 3 5.29 16.78 12.99
CA PHE A 3 5.59 16.01 11.79
C PHE A 3 4.37 15.21 11.32
N PHE A 4 3.75 15.65 10.22
CA PHE A 4 2.62 15.00 9.56
C PHE A 4 2.84 14.84 8.05
N VAL A 5 4.10 14.89 7.61
CA VAL A 5 4.47 14.85 6.18
C VAL A 5 4.21 13.48 5.56
N ASN A 6 4.45 12.40 6.31
CA ASN A 6 4.20 11.03 5.86
C ASN A 6 4.03 10.07 7.05
N ASP A 7 3.69 8.82 6.77
CA ASP A 7 3.43 7.77 7.75
C ASP A 7 4.60 6.78 7.95
N TYR A 8 5.82 7.24 7.65
CA TYR A 8 7.07 6.48 7.84
C TYR A 8 8.19 7.38 8.42
N CYS A 9 7.82 8.34 9.27
CA CYS A 9 8.78 9.22 9.96
C CYS A 9 9.44 8.52 11.15
N GLU A 10 8.74 7.61 11.81
CA GLU A 10 9.24 6.86 12.96
C GLU A 10 10.07 5.64 12.52
N GLY A 11 10.82 5.08 13.46
CA GLY A 11 11.51 3.80 13.31
C GLY A 11 10.54 2.61 13.42
N ALA A 12 11.01 1.49 13.97
CA ALA A 12 10.13 0.35 14.21
C ALA A 12 9.41 0.44 15.57
N HIS A 13 8.27 -0.28 15.65
CA HIS A 13 7.61 -0.51 16.93
C HIS A 13 8.59 -1.16 17.94
N PRO A 14 8.59 -0.71 19.23
CA PRO A 14 9.55 -1.19 20.24
C PRO A 14 9.64 -2.72 20.37
N ALA A 15 8.52 -3.43 20.24
CA ALA A 15 8.49 -4.90 20.28
C ALA A 15 9.34 -5.55 19.18
N ILE A 16 9.42 -4.93 17.99
CA ILE A 16 10.28 -5.40 16.90
C ILE A 16 11.75 -5.19 17.25
N LEU A 17 12.12 -3.99 17.74
CA LEU A 17 13.48 -3.69 18.14
C LEU A 17 13.95 -4.62 19.26
N GLN A 18 13.10 -4.86 20.25
CA GLN A 18 13.37 -5.79 21.33
C GLN A 18 13.60 -7.21 20.81
N LYS A 19 12.75 -7.70 19.88
CA LYS A 19 12.89 -9.03 19.29
C LYS A 19 14.15 -9.18 18.45
N LEU A 20 14.52 -8.13 17.70
CA LEU A 20 15.77 -8.10 16.95
C LEU A 20 17.00 -8.17 17.90
N LEU A 21 16.95 -7.45 19.03
CA LEU A 21 18.02 -7.48 20.04
C LEU A 21 18.15 -8.86 20.69
N GLU A 22 17.04 -9.44 21.15
CA GLU A 22 17.02 -10.76 21.79
C GLU A 22 17.58 -11.87 20.91
N THR A 23 17.31 -11.81 19.60
CA THR A 23 17.68 -12.84 18.64
C THR A 23 18.98 -12.59 17.92
N ASN A 24 19.65 -11.43 18.19
CA ASN A 24 20.79 -10.96 17.43
C ASN A 24 21.93 -11.95 17.30
N MET A 25 22.24 -12.69 18.36
CA MET A 25 23.35 -13.65 18.39
C MET A 25 22.97 -15.07 17.96
N GLU A 26 21.71 -15.32 17.61
CA GLU A 26 21.29 -16.62 17.08
C GLU A 26 21.92 -16.90 15.71
N LYS A 27 22.44 -18.10 15.51
CA LYS A 27 22.93 -18.58 14.23
C LYS A 27 21.78 -19.22 13.47
N LEU A 28 21.36 -18.59 12.38
CA LEU A 28 20.22 -19.01 11.57
C LEU A 28 20.60 -19.15 10.09
N SER A 29 19.84 -19.92 9.32
CA SER A 29 19.93 -19.98 7.88
C SER A 29 19.63 -18.60 7.26
N GLY A 30 20.24 -18.34 6.09
CA GLY A 30 20.08 -17.08 5.39
C GLY A 30 18.91 -17.05 4.40
N TYR A 31 18.73 -15.92 3.75
CA TYR A 31 17.85 -15.74 2.60
C TYR A 31 16.37 -16.07 2.85
N GLY A 32 15.90 -15.87 4.09
CA GLY A 32 14.48 -16.07 4.46
C GLY A 32 14.06 -17.51 4.63
N THR A 33 15.04 -18.42 4.88
CA THR A 33 14.78 -19.84 5.17
C THR A 33 14.95 -20.19 6.64
N ASP A 34 14.80 -19.19 7.52
CA ASP A 34 14.93 -19.31 8.96
C ASP A 34 13.57 -19.45 9.65
N LYS A 35 13.61 -19.91 10.92
CA LYS A 35 12.40 -20.19 11.72
C LYS A 35 11.47 -18.99 11.92
N TYR A 36 12.00 -17.74 11.91
CA TYR A 36 11.19 -16.55 12.07
C TYR A 36 10.45 -16.21 10.79
N CYS A 37 11.11 -16.35 9.65
CA CYS A 37 10.45 -16.22 8.34
C CYS A 37 9.35 -17.29 8.19
N ASP A 38 9.60 -18.53 8.59
CA ASP A 38 8.58 -19.59 8.50
C ASP A 38 7.41 -19.33 9.43
N SER A 39 7.67 -18.93 10.70
CA SER A 39 6.62 -18.53 11.64
C SER A 39 5.79 -17.36 11.14
N ALA A 40 6.42 -16.32 10.59
CA ALA A 40 5.72 -15.17 10.02
C ALA A 40 4.82 -15.57 8.85
N LYS A 41 5.31 -16.41 7.93
CA LYS A 41 4.52 -16.93 6.80
C LYS A 41 3.28 -17.69 7.27
N GLU A 42 3.42 -18.56 8.30
CA GLU A 42 2.29 -19.32 8.84
C GLU A 42 1.23 -18.40 9.48
N LYS A 43 1.66 -17.38 10.25
CA LYS A 43 0.76 -16.41 10.85
C LYS A 43 0.01 -15.60 9.79
N ILE A 44 0.71 -15.18 8.73
CA ILE A 44 0.11 -14.45 7.60
C ILE A 44 -0.90 -15.32 6.86
N ARG A 45 -0.55 -16.59 6.51
CA ARG A 45 -1.49 -17.52 5.88
C ARG A 45 -2.75 -17.72 6.71
N LYS A 46 -2.60 -17.86 8.03
CA LYS A 46 -3.73 -17.97 8.96
C LYS A 46 -4.58 -16.71 8.97
N ALA A 47 -3.96 -15.53 9.04
CA ALA A 47 -4.67 -14.25 9.04
C ALA A 47 -5.42 -13.96 7.73
N CYS A 48 -4.90 -14.45 6.60
CA CYS A 48 -5.53 -14.33 5.29
C CYS A 48 -6.55 -15.44 4.99
N GLY A 49 -6.71 -16.44 5.86
CA GLY A 49 -7.55 -17.61 5.54
C GLY A 49 -7.07 -18.40 4.32
N CYS A 50 -5.79 -18.29 3.94
CA CYS A 50 -5.22 -18.85 2.72
C CYS A 50 -4.03 -19.78 3.01
N PRO A 51 -4.27 -21.04 3.49
CA PRO A 51 -3.24 -21.95 3.98
C PRO A 51 -2.20 -22.34 2.94
N ASP A 52 -2.59 -22.36 1.65
CA ASP A 52 -1.73 -22.78 0.54
C ASP A 52 -0.99 -21.62 -0.13
N ALA A 53 -1.12 -20.40 0.36
CA ALA A 53 -0.48 -19.22 -0.22
C ALA A 53 1.05 -19.32 -0.15
N ASP A 54 1.71 -18.86 -1.22
CA ASP A 54 3.15 -18.61 -1.22
C ASP A 54 3.43 -17.22 -0.66
N VAL A 55 4.21 -17.12 0.43
CA VAL A 55 4.53 -15.86 1.11
C VAL A 55 6.02 -15.55 1.00
N PHE A 56 6.34 -14.30 0.62
CA PHE A 56 7.71 -13.80 0.48
C PHE A 56 7.86 -12.45 1.18
N PHE A 57 9.07 -12.14 1.65
CA PHE A 57 9.37 -10.83 2.25
C PHE A 57 10.34 -10.07 1.36
N LEU A 58 9.95 -8.85 0.96
CA LEU A 58 10.74 -7.90 0.21
C LEU A 58 11.02 -6.65 1.05
N VAL A 59 11.85 -5.73 0.58
CA VAL A 59 12.42 -4.67 1.43
C VAL A 59 11.58 -3.40 1.45
N GLY A 60 10.86 -3.09 0.36
CA GLY A 60 10.06 -1.88 0.24
C GLY A 60 9.09 -1.92 -0.93
N GLY A 61 8.08 -1.03 -0.92
CA GLY A 61 6.94 -1.05 -1.84
C GLY A 61 7.31 -0.99 -3.32
N THR A 62 8.09 0.01 -3.74
CA THR A 62 8.53 0.17 -5.15
C THR A 62 9.27 -1.07 -5.66
N GLN A 63 10.20 -1.62 -4.86
CA GLN A 63 10.90 -2.86 -5.21
C GLN A 63 9.93 -4.04 -5.31
N THR A 64 8.95 -4.10 -4.43
CA THR A 64 7.90 -5.14 -4.42
C THR A 64 7.06 -5.05 -5.68
N ASN A 65 6.56 -3.86 -6.04
CA ASN A 65 5.79 -3.64 -7.25
C ASN A 65 6.57 -4.04 -8.51
N ALA A 66 7.81 -3.56 -8.65
CA ALA A 66 8.68 -3.90 -9.76
C ALA A 66 8.96 -5.42 -9.85
N THR A 67 9.17 -6.08 -8.70
CA THR A 67 9.45 -7.53 -8.67
C THR A 67 8.22 -8.34 -9.07
N ILE A 68 7.04 -8.02 -8.54
CA ILE A 68 5.80 -8.74 -8.84
C ILE A 68 5.45 -8.54 -10.32
N ILE A 69 5.33 -7.30 -10.77
CA ILE A 69 4.94 -6.96 -12.14
C ILE A 69 5.92 -7.57 -13.14
N GLY A 70 7.22 -7.39 -12.93
CA GLY A 70 8.25 -7.93 -13.81
C GLY A 70 8.39 -9.46 -13.79
N SER A 71 7.80 -10.15 -12.79
CA SER A 71 7.81 -11.62 -12.71
C SER A 71 6.55 -12.29 -13.25
N VAL A 72 5.43 -11.55 -13.26
CA VAL A 72 4.12 -12.07 -13.70
C VAL A 72 3.88 -11.79 -15.18
N LEU A 73 4.26 -10.59 -15.64
CA LEU A 73 4.00 -10.17 -17.01
C LEU A 73 4.95 -10.79 -18.03
N ASN A 74 4.42 -11.09 -19.22
CA ASN A 74 5.22 -11.38 -20.39
C ASN A 74 5.82 -10.09 -20.98
N ARG A 75 6.90 -10.19 -21.72
CA ARG A 75 7.68 -9.05 -22.24
C ARG A 75 6.90 -8.04 -23.08
N TYR A 76 5.77 -8.44 -23.67
CA TYR A 76 4.90 -7.61 -24.50
C TYR A 76 3.69 -7.06 -23.73
N GLU A 77 3.58 -7.38 -22.45
CA GLU A 77 2.45 -6.99 -21.61
C GLU A 77 2.78 -5.76 -20.73
N GLY A 78 1.71 -5.04 -20.39
CA GLY A 78 1.71 -3.93 -19.44
C GLY A 78 0.70 -4.15 -18.33
N VAL A 79 0.79 -3.33 -17.29
CA VAL A 79 -0.09 -3.35 -16.12
C VAL A 79 -1.13 -2.23 -16.21
N LEU A 80 -2.42 -2.58 -16.13
CA LEU A 80 -3.52 -1.62 -15.99
C LEU A 80 -3.54 -1.07 -14.57
N ALA A 81 -3.52 0.26 -14.42
CA ALA A 81 -3.55 0.93 -13.12
C ALA A 81 -4.31 2.25 -13.19
N ALA A 82 -4.78 2.74 -12.05
CA ALA A 82 -5.30 4.10 -11.96
C ALA A 82 -4.26 5.12 -12.45
N GLN A 83 -4.69 6.15 -13.17
CA GLN A 83 -3.78 7.26 -13.55
C GLN A 83 -3.11 7.93 -12.34
N THR A 84 -3.73 7.84 -11.17
CA THR A 84 -3.25 8.34 -9.88
C THR A 84 -2.57 7.25 -9.04
N GLY A 85 -2.48 6.02 -9.54
CA GLY A 85 -1.87 4.90 -8.83
C GLY A 85 -0.38 5.09 -8.58
N HIS A 86 0.14 4.51 -7.52
CA HIS A 86 1.53 4.69 -7.09
C HIS A 86 2.52 4.32 -8.20
N VAL A 87 2.30 3.20 -8.88
CA VAL A 87 3.12 2.75 -10.01
C VAL A 87 3.09 3.71 -11.22
N SER A 88 2.02 4.51 -11.35
CA SER A 88 1.87 5.49 -12.42
C SER A 88 2.60 6.80 -12.13
N CYS A 89 2.63 7.26 -10.85
CA CYS A 89 3.00 8.63 -10.47
C CYS A 89 4.24 8.72 -9.58
N HIS A 90 4.50 7.74 -8.70
CA HIS A 90 5.40 7.91 -7.57
C HIS A 90 6.54 6.88 -7.48
N GLU A 91 6.84 6.16 -8.58
CA GLU A 91 7.90 5.14 -8.59
C GLU A 91 9.05 5.45 -9.56
N ALA A 92 9.17 6.68 -10.01
CA ALA A 92 10.28 7.14 -10.87
C ALA A 92 10.51 6.24 -12.11
N GLY A 93 9.44 5.67 -12.68
CA GLY A 93 9.54 4.76 -13.83
C GLY A 93 10.08 3.37 -13.48
N ALA A 94 9.93 2.91 -12.23
CA ALA A 94 10.46 1.60 -11.82
C ALA A 94 9.81 0.43 -12.59
N ILE A 95 8.54 0.57 -12.97
CA ILE A 95 7.84 -0.45 -13.75
C ILE A 95 8.38 -0.46 -15.19
N GLU A 96 8.51 0.71 -15.80
CA GLU A 96 9.08 0.87 -17.15
C GLU A 96 10.54 0.37 -17.20
N TYR A 97 11.29 0.55 -16.11
CA TYR A 97 12.65 0.02 -15.99
C TYR A 97 12.69 -1.53 -16.01
N THR A 98 11.62 -2.21 -15.58
CA THR A 98 11.50 -3.68 -15.74
C THR A 98 11.19 -4.12 -17.15
N GLY A 99 10.89 -3.17 -18.05
CA GLY A 99 10.53 -3.41 -19.45
C GLY A 99 9.02 -3.49 -19.72
N HIS A 100 8.20 -3.11 -18.73
CA HIS A 100 6.74 -3.13 -18.83
C HIS A 100 6.18 -1.72 -18.83
N LYS A 101 5.07 -1.50 -19.54
CA LYS A 101 4.37 -0.22 -19.57
C LYS A 101 3.27 -0.18 -18.53
N VAL A 102 3.12 0.94 -17.84
CA VAL A 102 1.90 1.22 -17.09
C VAL A 102 0.83 1.75 -18.06
N LEU A 103 -0.29 1.04 -18.13
CA LEU A 103 -1.46 1.34 -18.95
C LEU A 103 -2.50 2.02 -18.04
N THR A 104 -2.60 3.34 -18.12
CA THR A 104 -3.40 4.11 -17.17
C THR A 104 -4.88 4.11 -17.52
N LEU A 105 -5.72 3.89 -16.50
CA LEU A 105 -7.17 4.01 -16.56
C LEU A 105 -7.64 5.27 -15.84
N PRO A 106 -8.76 5.87 -16.27
CA PRO A 106 -9.42 6.93 -15.51
C PRO A 106 -9.76 6.45 -14.10
N ALA A 107 -9.56 7.32 -13.12
CA ALA A 107 -9.83 7.02 -11.72
C ALA A 107 -10.74 8.10 -11.11
N GLU A 108 -11.63 7.67 -10.23
CA GLU A 108 -12.45 8.55 -9.42
C GLU A 108 -12.02 8.41 -7.95
N ASN A 109 -11.53 9.50 -7.37
CA ASN A 109 -10.96 9.49 -6.01
C ASN A 109 -9.91 8.38 -5.79
N GLY A 110 -9.05 8.15 -6.80
CA GLY A 110 -8.00 7.13 -6.76
C GLY A 110 -8.45 5.70 -7.09
N LYS A 111 -9.74 5.44 -7.27
CA LYS A 111 -10.28 4.11 -7.60
C LYS A 111 -10.56 3.95 -9.09
N ILE A 112 -10.22 2.81 -9.66
CA ILE A 112 -10.69 2.37 -10.97
C ILE A 112 -11.98 1.55 -10.80
N LYS A 113 -12.82 1.52 -11.84
CA LYS A 113 -14.06 0.75 -11.87
C LYS A 113 -13.90 -0.50 -12.74
N ALA A 114 -14.67 -1.54 -12.45
CA ALA A 114 -14.71 -2.77 -13.24
C ALA A 114 -15.07 -2.51 -14.71
N GLU A 115 -16.00 -1.55 -14.96
CA GLU A 115 -16.36 -1.12 -16.29
C GLU A 115 -15.17 -0.53 -17.06
N SER A 116 -14.32 0.27 -16.40
CA SER A 116 -13.13 0.86 -17.06
C SER A 116 -12.14 -0.19 -17.53
N ILE A 117 -12.01 -1.30 -16.79
CA ILE A 117 -11.18 -2.44 -17.18
C ILE A 117 -11.82 -3.14 -18.40
N THR A 118 -13.13 -3.39 -18.32
CA THR A 118 -13.90 -4.01 -19.43
C THR A 118 -13.76 -3.20 -20.70
N ASP A 119 -14.04 -1.89 -20.64
CA ASP A 119 -13.97 -0.99 -21.80
C ASP A 119 -12.58 -0.95 -22.41
N TYR A 120 -11.54 -0.93 -21.57
CA TYR A 120 -10.16 -0.95 -22.06
C TYR A 120 -9.85 -2.24 -22.81
N VAL A 121 -10.16 -3.39 -22.21
CA VAL A 121 -9.84 -4.71 -22.79
C VAL A 121 -10.66 -4.96 -24.06
N GLU A 122 -11.96 -4.64 -24.06
CA GLU A 122 -12.80 -4.82 -25.24
C GLU A 122 -12.41 -3.87 -26.37
N THR A 123 -12.04 -2.63 -26.07
CA THR A 123 -11.51 -1.67 -27.05
C THR A 123 -10.19 -2.17 -27.63
N PHE A 124 -9.28 -2.67 -26.77
CA PHE A 124 -7.98 -3.20 -27.21
C PHE A 124 -8.16 -4.37 -28.19
N TYR A 125 -8.96 -5.38 -27.85
CA TYR A 125 -9.17 -6.54 -28.73
C TYR A 125 -10.10 -6.26 -29.91
N GLY A 126 -10.87 -5.16 -29.87
CA GLY A 126 -11.66 -4.67 -31.00
C GLY A 126 -10.84 -3.96 -32.07
N ASP A 127 -9.61 -3.55 -31.76
CA ASP A 127 -8.70 -2.93 -32.72
C ASP A 127 -8.00 -4.00 -33.56
N GLU A 128 -8.18 -3.98 -34.88
CA GLU A 128 -7.53 -4.91 -35.81
C GLU A 128 -5.99 -4.82 -35.78
N SER A 129 -5.45 -3.73 -35.24
CA SER A 129 -4.01 -3.47 -35.11
C SER A 129 -3.45 -3.74 -33.71
N HIS A 130 -4.21 -4.40 -32.82
CA HIS A 130 -3.79 -4.61 -31.43
C HIS A 130 -2.45 -5.37 -31.27
N ASP A 131 -2.07 -6.18 -32.27
CA ASP A 131 -0.76 -6.84 -32.31
C ASP A 131 0.44 -5.85 -32.35
N HIS A 132 0.20 -4.59 -32.67
CA HIS A 132 1.20 -3.51 -32.62
C HIS A 132 1.21 -2.73 -31.28
N MET A 133 0.34 -3.10 -30.34
CA MET A 133 0.16 -2.42 -29.07
C MET A 133 0.72 -3.24 -27.91
N VAL A 134 0.88 -2.59 -26.74
CA VAL A 134 1.21 -3.30 -25.50
C VAL A 134 -0.05 -3.98 -24.97
N PHE A 135 0.02 -5.29 -24.79
CA PHE A 135 -1.11 -6.10 -24.31
C PHE A 135 -1.41 -5.80 -22.83
N PRO A 136 -2.68 -5.68 -22.42
CA PRO A 136 -3.04 -5.68 -21.01
C PRO A 136 -2.76 -7.07 -20.41
N GLY A 137 -1.92 -7.15 -19.39
CA GLY A 137 -1.48 -8.43 -18.82
C GLY A 137 -1.74 -8.57 -17.32
N MET A 138 -2.12 -7.49 -16.64
CA MET A 138 -2.38 -7.47 -15.19
C MET A 138 -3.20 -6.23 -14.84
N VAL A 139 -3.99 -6.30 -13.76
CA VAL A 139 -4.62 -5.14 -13.13
C VAL A 139 -3.96 -4.90 -11.78
N TYR A 140 -3.59 -3.64 -11.51
CA TYR A 140 -3.04 -3.17 -10.25
C TYR A 140 -3.99 -2.17 -9.60
N ILE A 141 -4.25 -2.36 -8.30
CA ILE A 141 -5.00 -1.42 -7.47
C ILE A 141 -4.27 -1.21 -6.14
N SER A 142 -4.44 -0.03 -5.53
CA SER A 142 -3.96 0.24 -4.17
C SER A 142 -5.12 0.22 -3.17
N HIS A 143 -4.92 -0.39 -1.99
CA HIS A 143 -5.93 -0.40 -0.93
C HIS A 143 -5.29 -0.23 0.46
N PRO A 144 -5.55 0.92 1.14
CA PRO A 144 -6.18 2.15 0.64
C PRO A 144 -5.50 2.76 -0.59
N THR A 145 -6.26 3.55 -1.36
CA THR A 145 -5.69 4.28 -2.50
C THR A 145 -4.75 5.39 -2.02
N GLU A 146 -4.04 6.02 -2.94
CA GLU A 146 -3.16 7.16 -2.67
C GLU A 146 -3.93 8.37 -2.11
N TYR A 147 -5.23 8.46 -2.43
CA TYR A 147 -6.16 9.46 -1.89
C TYR A 147 -6.78 9.05 -0.54
N GLY A 148 -6.35 7.93 0.04
CA GLY A 148 -6.89 7.42 1.30
C GLY A 148 -8.32 6.90 1.22
N THR A 149 -8.84 6.65 0.03
CA THR A 149 -10.15 6.04 -0.19
C THR A 149 -10.06 4.51 -0.12
N LEU A 150 -11.18 3.86 0.10
CA LEU A 150 -11.29 2.42 0.23
C LEU A 150 -12.16 1.84 -0.89
N TYR A 151 -11.74 0.71 -1.45
CA TYR A 151 -12.64 -0.14 -2.21
C TYR A 151 -13.59 -0.83 -1.22
N THR A 152 -14.87 -0.84 -1.52
CA THR A 152 -15.84 -1.69 -0.83
C THR A 152 -15.65 -3.15 -1.25
N LYS A 153 -16.16 -4.07 -0.45
CA LYS A 153 -16.14 -5.50 -0.79
C LYS A 153 -16.77 -5.77 -2.15
N LYS A 154 -17.90 -5.11 -2.44
CA LYS A 154 -18.58 -5.21 -3.71
C LYS A 154 -17.71 -4.73 -4.89
N GLU A 155 -17.07 -3.58 -4.77
CA GLU A 155 -16.16 -3.07 -5.81
C GLU A 155 -14.97 -4.01 -6.06
N LEU A 156 -14.40 -4.60 -4.99
CA LEU A 156 -13.32 -5.59 -5.12
C LEU A 156 -13.79 -6.87 -5.81
N GLU A 157 -14.99 -7.35 -5.48
CA GLU A 157 -15.59 -8.52 -6.11
C GLU A 157 -15.86 -8.27 -7.60
N GLU A 158 -16.45 -7.13 -7.96
CA GLU A 158 -16.70 -6.73 -9.35
C GLU A 158 -15.39 -6.63 -10.17
N ILE A 159 -14.34 -6.01 -9.62
CA ILE A 159 -13.03 -5.94 -10.27
C ILE A 159 -12.43 -7.35 -10.43
N SER A 160 -12.50 -8.19 -9.38
CA SER A 160 -12.02 -9.56 -9.42
C SER A 160 -12.72 -10.39 -10.50
N GLU A 161 -14.04 -10.28 -10.61
CA GLU A 161 -14.83 -10.98 -11.63
C GLU A 161 -14.42 -10.58 -13.04
N VAL A 162 -14.22 -9.29 -13.29
CA VAL A 162 -13.76 -8.78 -14.59
C VAL A 162 -12.33 -9.26 -14.89
N CYS A 163 -11.45 -9.20 -13.91
CA CYS A 163 -10.09 -9.71 -14.05
C CYS A 163 -10.08 -11.21 -14.42
N HIS A 164 -10.88 -12.02 -13.73
CA HIS A 164 -11.01 -13.45 -14.05
C HIS A 164 -11.62 -13.69 -15.44
N LYS A 165 -12.63 -12.89 -15.85
CA LYS A 165 -13.25 -13.00 -17.19
C LYS A 165 -12.22 -12.84 -18.31
N TYR A 166 -11.25 -11.94 -18.13
CA TYR A 166 -10.22 -11.64 -19.14
C TYR A 166 -8.86 -12.29 -18.85
N GLU A 167 -8.80 -13.20 -17.87
CA GLU A 167 -7.58 -13.90 -17.46
C GLU A 167 -6.42 -12.96 -17.06
N LEU A 168 -6.77 -11.79 -16.47
CA LEU A 168 -5.82 -10.82 -15.97
C LEU A 168 -5.59 -11.06 -14.48
N PRO A 169 -4.37 -11.34 -14.01
CA PRO A 169 -4.07 -11.35 -12.58
C PRO A 169 -4.41 -10.03 -11.92
N LEU A 170 -5.09 -10.07 -10.77
CA LEU A 170 -5.36 -8.89 -9.94
C LEU A 170 -4.30 -8.77 -8.85
N PHE A 171 -3.54 -7.68 -8.89
CA PHE A 171 -2.53 -7.33 -7.90
C PHE A 171 -3.00 -6.16 -7.04
N LEU A 172 -3.01 -6.35 -5.72
CA LEU A 172 -3.36 -5.31 -4.75
C LEU A 172 -2.13 -4.84 -3.97
N ASP A 173 -1.81 -3.57 -4.13
CA ASP A 173 -0.83 -2.83 -3.33
C ASP A 173 -1.42 -2.50 -1.95
N GLY A 174 -0.89 -3.14 -0.94
CA GLY A 174 -1.30 -2.96 0.45
C GLY A 174 -0.30 -2.18 1.30
N ALA A 175 0.39 -1.17 0.74
CA ALA A 175 1.39 -0.36 1.47
C ALA A 175 0.85 0.23 2.79
N ARG A 176 -0.45 0.55 2.84
CA ARG A 176 -1.18 1.05 4.01
C ARG A 176 -2.29 0.11 4.47
N LEU A 177 -2.19 -1.16 4.13
CA LEU A 177 -3.26 -2.14 4.32
C LEU A 177 -3.77 -2.19 5.76
N GLY A 178 -2.88 -2.16 6.75
CA GLY A 178 -3.27 -2.15 8.15
C GLY A 178 -4.22 -1.02 8.51
N TYR A 179 -4.00 0.17 7.97
CA TYR A 179 -4.87 1.33 8.19
C TYR A 179 -6.22 1.18 7.50
N GLY A 180 -6.25 0.63 6.29
CA GLY A 180 -7.49 0.32 5.57
C GLY A 180 -8.36 -0.68 6.32
N LEU A 181 -7.76 -1.77 6.82
CA LEU A 181 -8.46 -2.85 7.53
C LEU A 181 -9.10 -2.44 8.87
N VAL A 182 -8.66 -1.33 9.47
CA VAL A 182 -9.20 -0.83 10.75
C VAL A 182 -9.97 0.48 10.59
N SER A 183 -10.16 0.95 9.37
CA SER A 183 -10.98 2.13 9.09
C SER A 183 -12.44 1.88 9.52
N PRO A 184 -13.13 2.89 10.07
CA PRO A 184 -14.54 2.72 10.44
C PRO A 184 -15.49 2.52 9.26
N GLU A 185 -15.02 2.81 8.03
CA GLU A 185 -15.83 2.69 6.80
C GLU A 185 -15.49 1.44 5.98
N THR A 186 -14.57 0.59 6.47
CA THR A 186 -14.22 -0.64 5.75
C THR A 186 -15.28 -1.73 5.96
N ASP A 187 -15.62 -2.42 4.90
CA ASP A 187 -16.39 -3.69 4.90
C ASP A 187 -15.54 -4.86 4.39
N VAL A 188 -14.23 -4.61 4.21
CA VAL A 188 -13.25 -5.56 3.65
C VAL A 188 -12.36 -6.13 4.74
N THR A 189 -12.21 -7.44 4.74
CA THR A 189 -11.28 -8.17 5.60
C THR A 189 -10.04 -8.62 4.82
N LEU A 190 -9.00 -9.06 5.54
CA LEU A 190 -7.82 -9.64 4.91
C LEU A 190 -8.13 -10.93 4.14
N GLU A 191 -9.13 -11.70 4.61
CA GLU A 191 -9.63 -12.89 3.93
C GLU A 191 -10.37 -12.53 2.62
N ASP A 192 -11.12 -11.43 2.60
CA ASP A 192 -11.77 -10.94 1.38
C ASP A 192 -10.73 -10.53 0.34
N ILE A 193 -9.67 -9.83 0.74
CA ILE A 193 -8.55 -9.48 -0.14
C ILE A 193 -7.92 -10.73 -0.73
N ALA A 194 -7.58 -11.72 0.12
CA ALA A 194 -6.99 -12.96 -0.35
C ALA A 194 -7.89 -13.74 -1.30
N ARG A 195 -9.22 -13.65 -1.12
CA ARG A 195 -10.20 -14.31 -2.01
C ARG A 195 -10.35 -13.59 -3.37
N CYS A 196 -10.25 -12.25 -3.36
CA CYS A 196 -10.49 -11.44 -4.56
C CYS A 196 -9.25 -11.24 -5.42
N THR A 197 -8.04 -11.44 -4.90
CA THR A 197 -6.78 -11.12 -5.61
C THR A 197 -5.95 -12.37 -5.91
N ASP A 198 -5.13 -12.32 -6.94
CA ASP A 198 -4.13 -13.36 -7.25
C ASP A 198 -2.82 -13.12 -6.48
N VAL A 199 -2.48 -11.85 -6.29
CA VAL A 199 -1.34 -11.43 -5.48
C VAL A 199 -1.66 -10.12 -4.77
N PHE A 200 -1.19 -9.98 -3.54
CA PHE A 200 -1.20 -8.72 -2.80
C PHE A 200 0.02 -8.63 -1.89
N TYR A 201 0.31 -7.46 -1.37
CA TYR A 201 1.26 -7.40 -0.27
C TYR A 201 0.70 -6.66 0.96
N ILE A 202 1.20 -7.06 2.11
CA ILE A 202 0.90 -6.46 3.41
C ILE A 202 2.04 -5.53 3.75
N GLY A 203 1.77 -4.22 3.78
CA GLY A 203 2.76 -3.20 4.08
C GLY A 203 3.24 -3.25 5.52
N GLY A 204 4.53 -3.42 5.74
CA GLY A 204 5.17 -3.32 7.05
C GLY A 204 5.84 -1.95 7.27
N THR A 205 6.48 -1.42 6.25
CA THR A 205 7.25 -0.16 6.31
C THR A 205 6.48 1.00 6.93
N LYS A 206 5.20 1.17 6.58
CA LYS A 206 4.33 2.22 7.12
C LYS A 206 3.59 1.82 8.39
N VAL A 207 3.59 0.52 8.73
CA VAL A 207 2.81 -0.03 9.84
C VAL A 207 3.75 -0.71 10.86
N GLY A 208 4.67 0.06 11.39
CA GLY A 208 5.49 -0.32 12.54
C GLY A 208 6.74 -1.15 12.27
N ALA A 209 7.06 -1.50 11.03
CA ALA A 209 8.34 -2.12 10.68
C ALA A 209 9.42 -1.08 10.35
N LEU A 210 10.70 -1.45 10.45
CA LEU A 210 11.83 -0.65 9.93
C LEU A 210 11.80 -0.60 8.40
N CYS A 211 11.45 -1.71 7.80
CA CYS A 211 11.32 -1.91 6.36
C CYS A 211 10.62 -3.24 6.11
N GLY A 212 10.07 -3.39 4.92
CA GLY A 212 9.60 -4.68 4.44
C GLY A 212 8.11 -4.74 4.15
N GLU A 213 7.84 -5.59 3.16
CA GLU A 213 6.52 -5.90 2.64
C GLU A 213 6.37 -7.42 2.57
N ALA A 214 5.23 -7.95 3.02
CA ALA A 214 4.93 -9.37 2.91
C ALA A 214 4.06 -9.62 1.67
N VAL A 215 4.66 -10.17 0.62
CA VAL A 215 3.98 -10.54 -0.61
C VAL A 215 3.28 -11.87 -0.42
N VAL A 216 2.01 -11.93 -0.80
CA VAL A 216 1.16 -13.11 -0.71
C VAL A 216 0.62 -13.44 -2.11
N PHE A 217 1.07 -14.53 -2.69
CA PHE A 217 0.42 -15.14 -3.85
C PHE A 217 -0.63 -16.12 -3.34
N THR A 218 -1.90 -15.85 -3.62
CA THR A 218 -3.03 -16.62 -3.08
C THR A 218 -3.13 -18.04 -3.63
N LYS A 219 -2.53 -18.25 -4.80
CA LYS A 219 -2.30 -19.55 -5.43
C LYS A 219 -0.79 -19.87 -5.37
N LYS A 220 -0.16 -20.09 -6.51
CA LYS A 220 1.29 -20.32 -6.62
C LYS A 220 1.99 -19.09 -7.20
N ALA A 221 3.12 -18.74 -6.62
CA ALA A 221 3.99 -17.73 -7.19
C ALA A 221 4.50 -18.17 -8.57
N PRO A 222 4.86 -17.21 -9.45
CA PRO A 222 5.50 -17.50 -10.71
C PRO A 222 6.72 -18.39 -10.55
N LYS A 223 6.95 -19.28 -11.51
CA LYS A 223 8.13 -20.14 -11.50
C LYS A 223 9.40 -19.29 -11.39
N HIS A 224 10.29 -19.64 -10.46
CA HIS A 224 11.54 -18.93 -10.20
C HIS A 224 11.37 -17.52 -9.58
N PHE A 225 10.25 -17.24 -8.92
CA PHE A 225 10.03 -15.93 -8.27
C PHE A 225 11.20 -15.50 -7.38
N MET A 226 11.79 -16.42 -6.56
CA MET A 226 12.97 -16.11 -5.75
C MET A 226 14.17 -15.64 -6.56
N THR A 227 14.32 -16.10 -7.80
CA THR A 227 15.38 -15.63 -8.71
C THR A 227 15.11 -14.18 -9.13
N MET A 228 13.85 -13.81 -9.38
CA MET A 228 13.45 -12.43 -9.66
C MET A 228 13.67 -11.52 -8.44
N VAL A 229 13.29 -11.99 -7.24
CA VAL A 229 13.59 -11.31 -5.98
C VAL A 229 15.10 -11.03 -5.84
N LYS A 230 15.94 -12.03 -6.19
CA LYS A 230 17.41 -11.86 -6.16
C LYS A 230 17.90 -10.84 -7.19
N GLN A 231 17.39 -10.86 -8.41
CA GLN A 231 17.76 -9.92 -9.47
C GLN A 231 17.41 -8.46 -9.10
N GLN A 232 16.27 -8.25 -8.45
CA GLN A 232 15.81 -6.93 -7.98
C GLN A 232 16.52 -6.47 -6.68
N GLY A 233 17.50 -7.23 -6.17
CA GLY A 233 18.22 -6.89 -4.95
C GLY A 233 17.40 -7.04 -3.66
N ALA A 234 16.22 -7.66 -3.72
CA ALA A 234 15.31 -7.80 -2.60
C ALA A 234 15.63 -9.00 -1.69
N LEU A 235 16.49 -9.93 -2.12
CA LEU A 235 16.82 -11.14 -1.35
C LEU A 235 17.96 -10.88 -0.39
N LEU A 236 17.62 -10.54 0.85
CA LEU A 236 18.61 -10.25 1.90
C LEU A 236 19.32 -11.52 2.39
N ALA A 237 20.63 -11.48 2.50
CA ALA A 237 21.42 -12.57 3.10
C ALA A 237 20.96 -12.85 4.56
N LYS A 238 20.65 -11.80 5.33
CA LYS A 238 20.04 -11.90 6.66
C LYS A 238 18.52 -11.69 6.57
N GLY A 239 17.81 -12.52 5.79
CA GLY A 239 16.38 -12.45 5.56
C GLY A 239 15.53 -12.46 6.82
N ARG A 240 16.07 -13.06 7.91
CA ARG A 240 15.46 -13.02 9.25
C ARG A 240 15.10 -11.60 9.72
N LEU A 241 15.76 -10.54 9.20
CA LEU A 241 15.42 -9.16 9.50
C LEU A 241 13.97 -8.86 9.17
N LEU A 242 13.51 -9.31 8.00
CA LEU A 242 12.11 -9.15 7.57
C LEU A 242 11.20 -10.14 8.31
N GLY A 243 11.63 -11.40 8.43
CA GLY A 243 10.86 -12.45 9.13
C GLY A 243 10.54 -12.09 10.57
N ILE A 244 11.51 -11.62 11.35
CA ILE A 244 11.32 -11.22 12.75
C ILE A 244 10.31 -10.07 12.87
N GLN A 245 10.34 -9.10 11.96
CA GLN A 245 9.44 -7.96 11.97
C GLN A 245 7.99 -8.42 11.73
N PHE A 246 7.75 -9.20 10.68
CA PHE A 246 6.40 -9.73 10.39
C PHE A 246 5.95 -10.77 11.41
N ASP A 247 6.84 -11.61 11.93
CA ASP A 247 6.52 -12.52 13.03
C ASP A 247 6.01 -11.77 14.26
N THR A 248 6.66 -10.66 14.59
CA THR A 248 6.26 -9.79 15.71
C THR A 248 4.94 -9.08 15.43
N LEU A 249 4.78 -8.48 14.22
CA LEU A 249 3.56 -7.77 13.84
C LEU A 249 2.32 -8.67 13.83
N PHE A 250 2.47 -9.94 13.45
CA PHE A 250 1.38 -10.91 13.43
C PHE A 250 1.30 -11.76 14.71
N THR A 251 1.94 -11.33 15.80
CA THR A 251 1.78 -11.89 17.15
C THR A 251 0.82 -11.01 17.94
N ASP A 252 -0.18 -11.62 18.60
CA ASP A 252 -1.15 -10.95 19.48
C ASP A 252 -1.82 -9.73 18.83
N ASP A 253 -2.16 -9.83 17.55
CA ASP A 253 -2.82 -8.80 16.75
C ASP A 253 -2.11 -7.43 16.74
N LEU A 254 -0.78 -7.41 16.94
CA LEU A 254 -0.04 -6.16 17.03
C LEU A 254 -0.24 -5.28 15.78
N TYR A 255 -0.20 -5.85 14.57
CA TYR A 255 -0.42 -5.14 13.31
C TYR A 255 -1.73 -4.35 13.31
N THR A 256 -2.82 -5.00 13.69
CA THR A 256 -4.17 -4.38 13.77
C THR A 256 -4.23 -3.35 14.90
N ARG A 257 -3.67 -3.66 16.08
CA ARG A 257 -3.72 -2.76 17.25
C ARG A 257 -3.00 -1.44 17.00
N ILE A 258 -1.80 -1.48 16.43
CA ILE A 258 -1.04 -0.25 16.15
C ILE A 258 -1.65 0.55 14.99
N SER A 259 -2.27 -0.11 14.03
CA SER A 259 -2.99 0.55 12.94
C SER A 259 -4.16 1.40 13.43
N LYS A 260 -4.86 0.98 14.50
CA LYS A 260 -5.97 1.74 15.09
C LYS A 260 -5.55 3.13 15.55
N ASN A 261 -4.35 3.25 16.12
CA ASN A 261 -3.83 4.55 16.57
C ASN A 261 -3.77 5.59 15.42
N ALA A 262 -3.31 5.16 14.24
CA ALA A 262 -3.25 6.05 13.08
C ALA A 262 -4.66 6.52 12.64
N ILE A 263 -5.65 5.64 12.70
CA ILE A 263 -7.03 5.99 12.33
C ILE A 263 -7.69 6.87 13.39
N GLU A 264 -7.54 6.54 14.67
CA GLU A 264 -8.12 7.33 15.77
C GLU A 264 -7.58 8.78 15.76
N THR A 265 -6.27 8.94 15.57
CA THR A 265 -5.61 10.24 15.47
C THR A 265 -6.04 11.02 14.22
N ALA A 266 -6.13 10.35 13.05
CA ALA A 266 -6.63 10.95 11.81
C ALA A 266 -8.09 11.40 11.93
N MET A 267 -8.96 10.58 12.50
CA MET A 267 -10.39 10.92 12.66
C MET A 267 -10.61 12.05 13.65
N LYS A 268 -9.77 12.19 14.67
CA LYS A 268 -9.80 13.37 15.56
C LYS A 268 -9.42 14.63 14.80
N LEU A 269 -8.34 14.59 14.02
CA LEU A 269 -7.91 15.70 13.18
C LEU A 269 -8.99 16.09 12.17
N LYS A 270 -9.55 15.11 11.45
CA LYS A 270 -10.64 15.30 10.47
C LYS A 270 -11.82 16.05 11.06
N ARG A 271 -12.31 15.61 12.23
CA ARG A 271 -13.42 16.29 12.92
C ARG A 271 -13.07 17.74 13.25
N ALA A 272 -11.89 17.97 13.79
CA ALA A 272 -11.46 19.34 14.15
C ALA A 272 -11.33 20.25 12.91
N LEU A 273 -10.84 19.73 11.78
CA LEU A 273 -10.80 20.49 10.53
C LEU A 273 -12.20 20.87 10.08
N GLN A 274 -13.17 19.94 10.12
CA GLN A 274 -14.57 20.21 9.78
C GLN A 274 -15.22 21.22 10.72
N GLU A 275 -15.03 21.07 12.04
CA GLU A 275 -15.57 21.99 13.05
C GLU A 275 -15.02 23.42 12.92
N LYS A 276 -13.75 23.55 12.51
CA LYS A 276 -13.11 24.85 12.22
C LYS A 276 -13.46 25.41 10.84
N GLY A 277 -14.24 24.70 10.03
CA GLY A 277 -14.71 25.14 8.71
C GLY A 277 -13.71 25.00 7.58
N TYR A 278 -12.65 24.19 7.74
CA TYR A 278 -11.72 23.90 6.65
C TYR A 278 -12.39 23.05 5.56
N GLN A 279 -12.09 23.39 4.32
CA GLN A 279 -12.53 22.59 3.19
C GLN A 279 -11.67 21.33 3.06
N LEU A 280 -12.27 20.16 3.25
CA LEU A 280 -11.62 18.91 2.89
C LEU A 280 -11.63 18.74 1.37
N PHE A 281 -10.48 18.37 0.80
CA PHE A 281 -10.38 18.07 -0.63
C PHE A 281 -11.17 16.82 -1.00
N LEU A 282 -11.13 15.83 -0.11
CA LEU A 282 -11.96 14.63 -0.18
C LEU A 282 -12.21 14.09 1.25
N ASP A 283 -13.21 13.26 1.38
CA ASP A 283 -13.61 12.66 2.66
C ASP A 283 -12.88 11.31 2.85
N SER A 284 -11.61 11.37 3.30
CA SER A 284 -10.82 10.17 3.54
C SER A 284 -11.16 9.53 4.89
N PRO A 285 -11.49 8.23 4.93
CA PRO A 285 -11.72 7.49 6.17
C PRO A 285 -10.43 6.85 6.74
N THR A 286 -9.25 7.20 6.21
CA THR A 286 -7.98 6.57 6.57
C THR A 286 -7.03 7.54 7.27
N ASN A 287 -5.78 7.14 7.44
CA ASN A 287 -4.74 7.92 8.10
C ASN A 287 -4.24 9.14 7.30
N GLN A 288 -4.70 9.34 6.08
CA GLN A 288 -4.34 10.48 5.24
C GLN A 288 -5.50 11.47 5.17
N GLN A 289 -5.27 12.74 5.54
CA GLN A 289 -6.27 13.80 5.51
C GLN A 289 -5.85 14.90 4.56
N PHE A 290 -6.69 15.22 3.60
CA PHE A 290 -6.41 16.16 2.51
C PHE A 290 -7.24 17.44 2.70
N VAL A 291 -6.56 18.57 2.79
CA VAL A 291 -7.16 19.86 3.14
C VAL A 291 -6.79 20.92 2.13
N VAL A 292 -7.75 21.72 1.72
CA VAL A 292 -7.52 22.91 0.91
C VAL A 292 -7.15 24.07 1.83
N LEU A 293 -5.94 24.60 1.69
CA LEU A 293 -5.47 25.75 2.45
C LEU A 293 -5.17 26.93 1.54
N GLU A 294 -5.51 28.15 2.00
CA GLU A 294 -4.95 29.38 1.42
C GLU A 294 -3.42 29.35 1.46
N ASN A 295 -2.76 29.77 0.39
CA ASN A 295 -1.30 29.75 0.28
C ASN A 295 -0.62 30.50 1.45
N LYS A 296 -1.20 31.61 1.90
CA LYS A 296 -0.70 32.35 3.06
C LYS A 296 -0.79 31.54 4.37
N LYS A 297 -1.93 30.89 4.62
CA LYS A 297 -2.12 30.02 5.82
C LYS A 297 -1.18 28.82 5.78
N LYS A 298 -0.98 28.23 4.58
CA LYS A 298 -0.02 27.13 4.36
C LYS A 298 1.41 27.55 4.74
N GLU A 299 1.85 28.75 4.33
CA GLU A 299 3.18 29.28 4.66
C GLU A 299 3.34 29.55 6.17
N GLU A 300 2.30 30.07 6.81
CA GLU A 300 2.28 30.31 8.25
C GLU A 300 2.37 29.00 9.04
N LEU A 301 1.52 28.03 8.69
CA LEU A 301 1.48 26.71 9.33
C LEU A 301 2.79 25.94 9.12
N GLY A 302 3.39 26.05 7.94
CA GLY A 302 4.65 25.40 7.59
C GLY A 302 5.86 25.83 8.44
N LYS A 303 5.75 26.90 9.24
CA LYS A 303 6.79 27.30 10.19
C LYS A 303 6.84 26.41 11.43
N GLU A 304 5.74 25.76 11.77
CA GLU A 304 5.60 24.94 12.98
C GLU A 304 5.23 23.48 12.69
N VAL A 305 4.67 23.20 11.51
CA VAL A 305 4.17 21.89 11.11
C VAL A 305 4.75 21.47 9.77
N GLN A 306 5.29 20.27 9.70
CA GLN A 306 5.62 19.62 8.42
C GLN A 306 4.44 18.80 7.93
N PHE A 307 4.00 19.08 6.71
CA PHE A 307 2.96 18.40 5.98
C PHE A 307 3.38 18.24 4.52
N ASP A 308 2.69 17.41 3.76
CA ASP A 308 3.00 17.17 2.36
C ASP A 308 2.23 18.12 1.45
N PHE A 309 2.89 18.59 0.38
CA PHE A 309 2.21 19.21 -0.76
C PHE A 309 1.54 18.11 -1.57
N TRP A 310 0.25 18.24 -1.82
CA TRP A 310 -0.45 17.26 -2.62
C TRP A 310 -0.64 17.73 -4.07
N GLU A 311 -1.39 18.80 -4.26
CA GLU A 311 -1.59 19.39 -5.58
C GLU A 311 -1.97 20.88 -5.51
N LYS A 312 -1.85 21.58 -6.61
CA LYS A 312 -2.38 22.92 -6.75
C LYS A 312 -3.90 22.85 -6.88
N TYR A 313 -4.64 23.56 -6.02
CA TYR A 313 -6.09 23.63 -6.09
C TYR A 313 -6.55 24.72 -7.06
N ASP A 314 -6.09 25.95 -6.83
CA ASP A 314 -6.27 27.12 -7.70
C ASP A 314 -5.08 28.09 -7.55
N GLU A 315 -5.25 29.40 -7.93
CA GLU A 315 -4.17 30.39 -7.80
C GLU A 315 -3.83 30.73 -6.36
N ASP A 316 -4.82 30.72 -5.47
CA ASP A 316 -4.72 31.16 -4.09
C ASP A 316 -4.66 30.00 -3.09
N HIS A 317 -4.97 28.77 -3.51
CA HIS A 317 -5.10 27.61 -2.64
C HIS A 317 -4.25 26.42 -3.10
N THR A 318 -3.81 25.66 -2.12
CA THR A 318 -3.05 24.41 -2.27
C THR A 318 -3.75 23.29 -1.49
N VAL A 319 -3.86 22.10 -2.08
CA VAL A 319 -4.19 20.88 -1.33
C VAL A 319 -2.93 20.42 -0.61
N ILE A 320 -3.02 20.26 0.69
CA ILE A 320 -1.98 19.63 1.50
C ILE A 320 -2.49 18.32 2.09
N ARG A 321 -1.56 17.44 2.44
CA ARG A 321 -1.87 16.18 3.12
C ARG A 321 -1.23 16.15 4.50
N PHE A 322 -2.04 15.85 5.52
CA PHE A 322 -1.57 15.36 6.81
C PHE A 322 -1.64 13.84 6.83
N ALA A 323 -0.57 13.18 7.24
CA ALA A 323 -0.52 11.74 7.43
C ALA A 323 -0.24 11.42 8.90
N THR A 324 -1.10 10.61 9.51
CA THR A 324 -0.86 10.03 10.82
C THR A 324 -0.29 8.61 10.68
N SER A 325 0.34 8.09 11.72
CA SER A 325 0.99 6.80 11.74
C SER A 325 0.64 5.99 12.99
N TRP A 326 1.10 4.77 13.04
CA TRP A 326 1.04 3.92 14.22
C TRP A 326 1.70 4.57 15.45
N GLY A 327 2.67 5.47 15.26
CA GLY A 327 3.42 6.16 16.32
C GLY A 327 2.96 7.58 16.61
N THR A 328 1.99 8.13 15.87
CA THR A 328 1.45 9.48 16.10
C THR A 328 0.87 9.62 17.50
N LYS A 329 1.32 10.64 18.23
CA LYS A 329 0.82 10.92 19.58
C LYS A 329 -0.44 11.77 19.52
N MET A 330 -1.38 11.50 20.42
CA MET A 330 -2.62 12.27 20.52
C MET A 330 -2.35 13.74 20.89
N GLU A 331 -1.31 13.98 21.70
CA GLU A 331 -0.86 15.31 22.09
C GLU A 331 -0.36 16.13 20.88
N ASP A 332 0.27 15.48 19.89
CA ASP A 332 0.71 16.16 18.67
C ASP A 332 -0.50 16.57 17.79
N ILE A 333 -1.57 15.76 17.81
CA ILE A 333 -2.85 16.12 17.16
C ILE A 333 -3.49 17.31 17.86
N ASP A 334 -3.51 17.34 19.21
CA ASP A 334 -4.06 18.47 19.96
C ASP A 334 -3.30 19.76 19.66
N ALA A 335 -1.97 19.68 19.66
CA ALA A 335 -1.12 20.82 19.30
C ALA A 335 -1.33 21.29 17.86
N LEU A 336 -1.51 20.36 16.88
CA LEU A 336 -1.85 20.72 15.52
C LEU A 336 -3.20 21.43 15.44
N ILE A 337 -4.22 20.92 16.15
CA ILE A 337 -5.56 21.52 16.18
C ILE A 337 -5.52 22.96 16.73
N GLU A 338 -4.65 23.25 17.69
CA GLU A 338 -4.48 24.62 18.23
C GLU A 338 -3.89 25.60 17.20
N LEU A 339 -3.05 25.11 16.26
CA LEU A 339 -2.42 25.91 15.20
C LEU A 339 -3.34 26.15 13.98
N LEU A 340 -4.32 25.28 13.80
CA LEU A 340 -5.34 25.40 12.75
C LEU A 340 -6.41 26.44 13.13
#